data_33c259768820854c0fe918f456636cb3
#
_entry.id   33c259768820854c0fe918f456636cb3
#
_cell.length_a   1.000
_cell.length_b   1.000
_cell.length_c   1.000
_cell.angle_alpha   90.00
_cell.angle_beta   90.00
_cell.angle_gamma   90.00
#
_symmetry.space_group_name_H-M   'P 1'
#
loop_
_entity.id
_entity.type
_entity.pdbx_description
1 polymer ?
#
loop_
_entity_poly.entity_id
_entity_poly.type
_entity_poly.pdbx_seq_one_letter_code
_entity_poly.pdbx_strand_id
1 'polypeptide(L)'
;MIAGEIDMCVYSGSLLASARLQGADVVMMVSFLNKPLYRLVVRPEIKTVADLKGKRLGITRFGTVTDSMTRLLVGKLGLDPDRDVAYVQVGDVPILLASLSSGKIIDGAIIQPPYYLKAVATGMHVLVNMQEMDLAVQQTGLNTTQKFIAKNHDVVRRAVKSVIEGIHLMRNNPALAKRALSKRMQIKEEKELEDTYQLLKSFVQPKPYPTLEGFKTIFDDLSKRVPAAKSANAKDYVDMRFIEELDKSGYIDGMYRQ
;
A
#
# COMPACT_ATOMS: atom_id res chain seq x y z
N MET A 1 16.91 -1.38 -8.56
CA MET A 1 17.22 0.05 -8.46
C MET A 1 18.57 0.30 -7.79
N ILE A 2 18.78 -0.10 -6.54
CA ILE A 2 20.06 0.13 -5.82
C ILE A 2 21.22 -0.54 -6.56
N ALA A 3 21.04 -1.76 -7.07
CA ALA A 3 22.01 -2.48 -7.89
C ALA A 3 22.09 -1.99 -9.36
N GLY A 4 21.27 -1.02 -9.76
CA GLY A 4 21.27 -0.49 -11.13
C GLY A 4 20.59 -1.34 -12.20
N GLU A 5 19.95 -2.45 -11.85
CA GLU A 5 19.29 -3.35 -12.80
C GLU A 5 17.89 -2.87 -13.20
N ILE A 6 17.26 -2.03 -12.38
CA ILE A 6 15.93 -1.46 -12.61
C ILE A 6 15.99 0.03 -12.33
N ASP A 7 15.48 0.84 -13.25
CA ASP A 7 15.52 2.30 -13.15
C ASP A 7 14.37 2.88 -12.31
N MET A 8 13.18 2.33 -12.47
CA MET A 8 11.97 2.74 -11.73
C MET A 8 11.18 1.52 -11.30
N CYS A 9 10.56 1.59 -10.12
CA CYS A 9 9.77 0.47 -9.58
C CYS A 9 8.62 0.97 -8.71
N VAL A 10 7.53 0.20 -8.68
CA VAL A 10 6.40 0.44 -7.79
C VAL A 10 6.58 -0.41 -6.53
N TYR A 11 6.74 0.26 -5.38
CA TYR A 11 6.80 -0.40 -4.07
C TYR A 11 6.37 0.56 -2.96
N SER A 12 6.34 0.05 -1.72
CA SER A 12 5.76 0.77 -0.59
C SER A 12 6.65 1.87 -0.02
N GLY A 13 6.02 2.89 0.58
CA GLY A 13 6.72 3.92 1.33
C GLY A 13 7.51 3.37 2.52
N SER A 14 7.03 2.31 3.19
CA SER A 14 7.78 1.67 4.29
C SER A 14 9.06 1.00 3.82
N LEU A 15 9.04 0.32 2.66
CA LEU A 15 10.25 -0.25 2.09
C LEU A 15 11.22 0.85 1.62
N LEU A 16 10.68 1.90 1.01
CA LEU A 16 11.49 3.08 0.62
C LEU A 16 12.14 3.71 1.85
N ALA A 17 11.36 3.94 2.92
CA ALA A 17 11.85 4.52 4.15
C ALA A 17 12.97 3.68 4.77
N SER A 18 12.78 2.38 4.85
CA SER A 18 13.80 1.45 5.39
C SER A 18 15.07 1.46 4.55
N ALA A 19 14.97 1.44 3.21
CA ALA A 19 16.13 1.48 2.32
C ALA A 19 16.90 2.81 2.44
N ARG A 20 16.17 3.93 2.50
CA ARG A 20 16.80 5.24 2.58
C ARG A 20 17.46 5.49 3.95
N LEU A 21 16.87 5.01 5.03
CA LEU A 21 17.50 5.03 6.37
C LEU A 21 18.81 4.23 6.42
N GLN A 22 19.00 3.28 5.50
CA GLN A 22 20.24 2.53 5.31
C GLN A 22 21.18 3.17 4.27
N GLY A 23 20.89 4.40 3.84
CA GLY A 23 21.73 5.17 2.93
C GLY A 23 21.43 4.99 1.43
N ALA A 24 20.33 4.29 1.06
CA ALA A 24 19.97 4.17 -0.34
C ALA A 24 19.48 5.52 -0.90
N ASP A 25 19.87 5.80 -2.16
CA ASP A 25 19.49 7.02 -2.89
C ASP A 25 18.14 6.85 -3.60
N VAL A 26 17.06 6.62 -2.83
CA VAL A 26 15.72 6.34 -3.39
C VAL A 26 14.70 7.41 -2.97
N VAL A 27 13.82 7.79 -3.90
CA VAL A 27 12.73 8.75 -3.66
C VAL A 27 11.45 8.30 -4.35
N MET A 28 10.31 8.70 -3.81
CA MET A 28 8.98 8.51 -4.41
C MET A 28 8.57 9.74 -5.19
N MET A 29 8.13 9.55 -6.43
CA MET A 29 7.71 10.63 -7.32
C MET A 29 6.19 10.77 -7.39
N VAL A 30 5.49 9.65 -7.35
CA VAL A 30 4.03 9.57 -7.49
C VAL A 30 3.49 8.57 -6.48
N SER A 31 2.37 8.87 -5.85
CA SER A 31 1.66 7.96 -4.98
C SER A 31 0.45 7.34 -5.66
N PHE A 32 0.26 6.04 -5.52
CA PHE A 32 -0.98 5.39 -5.93
C PHE A 32 -1.98 5.31 -4.78
N LEU A 33 -1.49 5.09 -3.55
CA LEU A 33 -2.33 4.86 -2.37
C LEU A 33 -1.74 5.57 -1.15
N ASN A 34 -2.51 6.50 -0.58
CA ASN A 34 -2.17 7.30 0.59
C ASN A 34 -2.95 6.90 1.86
N LYS A 35 -3.79 5.87 1.75
CA LYS A 35 -4.58 5.32 2.87
C LYS A 35 -4.55 3.80 2.79
N PRO A 36 -4.65 3.09 3.94
CA PRO A 36 -4.63 1.63 3.94
C PRO A 36 -5.94 1.06 3.36
N LEU A 37 -5.82 0.13 2.40
CA LEU A 37 -6.95 -0.61 1.81
C LEU A 37 -7.28 -1.90 2.55
N TYR A 38 -6.56 -2.21 3.62
CA TYR A 38 -6.63 -3.50 4.26
C TYR A 38 -7.80 -3.62 5.24
N ARG A 39 -8.24 -4.87 5.42
CA ARG A 39 -9.08 -5.29 6.52
C ARG A 39 -8.38 -6.38 7.31
N LEU A 40 -8.43 -6.31 8.63
CA LEU A 40 -8.00 -7.42 9.48
C LEU A 40 -9.11 -8.46 9.47
N VAL A 41 -8.85 -9.55 8.78
CA VAL A 41 -9.73 -10.70 8.70
C VAL A 41 -9.21 -11.76 9.65
N VAL A 42 -10.10 -12.29 10.46
CA VAL A 42 -9.75 -13.23 11.53
C VAL A 42 -10.70 -14.42 11.54
N ARG A 43 -10.31 -15.46 12.23
CA ARG A 43 -11.14 -16.64 12.48
C ARG A 43 -12.36 -16.31 13.33
N PRO A 44 -13.46 -17.07 13.21
CA PRO A 44 -14.75 -16.75 13.83
C PRO A 44 -14.74 -16.63 15.36
N GLU A 45 -13.81 -17.32 16.03
CA GLU A 45 -13.66 -17.27 17.48
C GLU A 45 -13.01 -15.99 18.01
N ILE A 46 -12.33 -15.20 17.17
CA ILE A 46 -11.70 -13.94 17.54
C ILE A 46 -12.71 -12.82 17.29
N LYS A 47 -13.34 -12.33 18.35
CA LYS A 47 -14.46 -11.36 18.24
C LYS A 47 -14.08 -9.94 18.64
N THR A 48 -13.03 -9.79 19.42
CA THR A 48 -12.58 -8.50 19.95
C THR A 48 -11.08 -8.31 19.71
N VAL A 49 -10.63 -7.07 19.83
CA VAL A 49 -9.18 -6.74 19.76
C VAL A 49 -8.40 -7.46 20.86
N ALA A 50 -9.00 -7.64 22.04
CA ALA A 50 -8.35 -8.34 23.15
C ALA A 50 -8.07 -9.81 22.83
N ASP A 51 -8.90 -10.45 22.02
CA ASP A 51 -8.72 -11.84 21.60
C ASP A 51 -7.51 -12.05 20.67
N LEU A 52 -6.93 -10.96 20.15
CA LEU A 52 -5.71 -11.04 19.34
C LEU A 52 -4.47 -11.38 20.16
N LYS A 53 -4.49 -11.21 21.48
CA LYS A 53 -3.34 -11.54 22.34
C LYS A 53 -2.99 -13.01 22.22
N GLY A 54 -1.70 -13.26 21.95
CA GLY A 54 -1.16 -14.61 21.75
C GLY A 54 -1.52 -15.24 20.40
N LYS A 55 -2.19 -14.51 19.49
CA LYS A 55 -2.58 -15.02 18.17
C LYS A 55 -1.47 -14.85 17.12
N ARG A 56 -1.54 -15.68 16.09
CA ARG A 56 -0.63 -15.69 14.95
C ARG A 56 -1.24 -14.90 13.80
N LEU A 57 -0.61 -13.79 13.44
CA LEU A 57 -1.03 -12.96 12.30
C LEU A 57 -0.17 -13.28 11.09
N GLY A 58 -0.84 -13.63 9.98
CA GLY A 58 -0.18 -13.95 8.72
C GLY A 58 0.30 -12.70 7.99
N ILE A 59 1.52 -12.78 7.48
CA ILE A 59 2.12 -11.79 6.59
C ILE A 59 2.65 -12.49 5.33
N THR A 60 2.73 -11.78 4.21
CA THR A 60 3.29 -12.37 2.98
C THR A 60 4.79 -12.61 3.12
N ARG A 61 5.52 -11.60 3.57
CA ARG A 61 6.96 -11.67 3.84
C ARG A 61 7.36 -10.57 4.83
N PHE A 62 8.35 -10.85 5.68
CA PHE A 62 8.93 -9.84 6.56
C PHE A 62 9.51 -8.67 5.74
N GLY A 63 9.33 -7.44 6.23
CA GLY A 63 9.75 -6.20 5.57
C GLY A 63 8.86 -5.72 4.42
N THR A 64 7.79 -6.45 4.07
CA THR A 64 6.82 -6.01 3.06
C THR A 64 5.70 -5.15 3.65
N VAL A 65 4.80 -4.67 2.77
CA VAL A 65 3.62 -3.89 3.16
C VAL A 65 2.76 -4.64 4.18
N THR A 66 2.54 -5.94 4.00
CA THR A 66 1.71 -6.71 4.92
C THR A 66 2.32 -6.80 6.31
N ASP A 67 3.63 -6.91 6.42
CA ASP A 67 4.32 -6.89 7.72
C ASP A 67 4.19 -5.52 8.39
N SER A 68 4.62 -4.46 7.71
CA SER A 68 4.60 -3.11 8.26
C SER A 68 3.18 -2.63 8.61
N MET A 69 2.19 -2.92 7.75
CA MET A 69 0.80 -2.53 8.01
C MET A 69 0.15 -3.35 9.12
N THR A 70 0.48 -4.65 9.26
CA THR A 70 -0.03 -5.46 10.37
C THR A 70 0.51 -4.95 11.71
N ARG A 71 1.81 -4.66 11.78
CA ARG A 71 2.42 -4.09 13.01
C ARG A 71 1.85 -2.72 13.37
N LEU A 72 1.71 -1.85 12.37
CA LEU A 72 1.10 -0.54 12.54
C LEU A 72 -0.33 -0.67 13.08
N LEU A 73 -1.13 -1.57 12.49
CA LEU A 73 -2.50 -1.82 12.94
C LEU A 73 -2.54 -2.32 14.39
N VAL A 74 -1.75 -3.34 14.72
CA VAL A 74 -1.68 -3.90 16.08
C VAL A 74 -1.35 -2.79 17.09
N GLY A 75 -0.37 -1.94 16.80
CA GLY A 75 -0.03 -0.79 17.65
C GLY A 75 -1.14 0.24 17.78
N LYS A 76 -1.86 0.54 16.67
CA LYS A 76 -3.02 1.46 16.68
C LYS A 76 -4.22 0.90 17.44
N LEU A 77 -4.32 -0.41 17.56
CA LEU A 77 -5.35 -1.09 18.38
C LEU A 77 -4.98 -1.16 19.87
N GLY A 78 -3.85 -0.57 20.28
CA GLY A 78 -3.42 -0.53 21.68
C GLY A 78 -2.73 -1.80 22.17
N LEU A 79 -2.32 -2.69 21.24
CA LEU A 79 -1.54 -3.88 21.55
C LEU A 79 -0.04 -3.60 21.28
N ASP A 80 0.82 -4.34 21.97
CA ASP A 80 2.26 -4.33 21.67
C ASP A 80 2.54 -5.23 20.45
N PRO A 81 2.97 -4.66 19.30
CA PRO A 81 3.17 -5.44 18.08
C PRO A 81 4.30 -6.46 18.19
N ASP A 82 5.21 -6.34 19.16
CA ASP A 82 6.34 -7.24 19.29
C ASP A 82 6.16 -8.28 20.42
N ARG A 83 5.10 -8.15 21.23
CA ARG A 83 4.84 -9.02 22.38
C ARG A 83 3.46 -9.67 22.38
N ASP A 84 2.42 -8.94 21.97
CA ASP A 84 1.04 -9.40 22.11
C ASP A 84 0.59 -10.33 20.98
N VAL A 85 1.30 -10.35 19.84
CA VAL A 85 0.98 -11.20 18.67
C VAL A 85 2.24 -11.85 18.10
N ALA A 86 2.08 -12.96 17.40
CA ALA A 86 3.14 -13.58 16.62
C ALA A 86 2.92 -13.33 15.11
N TYR A 87 3.99 -13.11 14.35
CA TYR A 87 3.91 -12.96 12.90
C TYR A 87 4.41 -14.23 12.22
N VAL A 88 3.63 -14.71 11.25
CA VAL A 88 3.96 -15.91 10.48
C VAL A 88 4.06 -15.53 9.01
N GLN A 89 5.25 -15.71 8.42
CA GLN A 89 5.42 -15.54 6.99
C GLN A 89 4.85 -16.74 6.25
N VAL A 90 3.84 -16.52 5.41
CA VAL A 90 3.12 -17.60 4.71
C VAL A 90 3.25 -17.54 3.18
N GLY A 91 3.85 -16.51 2.63
CA GLY A 91 4.00 -16.35 1.19
C GLY A 91 3.00 -15.37 0.57
N ASP A 92 2.51 -15.65 -0.63
CA ASP A 92 1.60 -14.74 -1.33
C ASP A 92 0.16 -14.77 -0.80
N VAL A 93 -0.70 -13.88 -1.34
CA VAL A 93 -2.09 -13.72 -0.86
C VAL A 93 -2.93 -14.98 -0.99
N PRO A 94 -2.86 -15.79 -2.07
CA PRO A 94 -3.57 -17.07 -2.13
C PRO A 94 -3.18 -18.05 -1.01
N ILE A 95 -1.88 -18.16 -0.69
CA ILE A 95 -1.39 -19.02 0.39
C ILE A 95 -1.84 -18.45 1.75
N LEU A 96 -1.82 -17.14 1.91
CA LEU A 96 -2.31 -16.45 3.13
C LEU A 96 -3.79 -16.76 3.38
N LEU A 97 -4.63 -16.72 2.34
CA LEU A 97 -6.05 -17.09 2.43
C LEU A 97 -6.25 -18.56 2.81
N ALA A 98 -5.52 -19.48 2.16
CA ALA A 98 -5.58 -20.90 2.46
C ALA A 98 -5.12 -21.19 3.90
N SER A 99 -4.06 -20.50 4.35
CA SER A 99 -3.52 -20.64 5.72
C SER A 99 -4.51 -20.15 6.78
N LEU A 100 -5.24 -19.05 6.50
CA LEU A 100 -6.27 -18.53 7.37
C LEU A 100 -7.48 -19.48 7.43
N SER A 101 -7.97 -19.93 6.28
CA SER A 101 -9.12 -20.83 6.18
C SER A 101 -8.85 -22.18 6.85
N SER A 102 -7.62 -22.71 6.78
CA SER A 102 -7.26 -23.96 7.45
C SER A 102 -7.22 -23.86 8.99
N GLY A 103 -6.99 -22.65 9.51
CA GLY A 103 -6.87 -22.36 10.94
C GLY A 103 -5.68 -23.02 11.65
N LYS A 104 -4.81 -23.71 10.92
CA LYS A 104 -3.67 -24.44 11.50
C LYS A 104 -2.44 -23.57 11.68
N ILE A 105 -2.25 -22.60 10.78
CA ILE A 105 -1.01 -21.84 10.66
C ILE A 105 -1.17 -20.43 11.23
N ILE A 106 -2.25 -19.72 10.84
CA ILE A 106 -2.54 -18.36 11.27
C ILE A 106 -3.97 -18.20 11.76
N ASP A 107 -4.17 -17.20 12.60
CA ASP A 107 -5.46 -16.93 13.25
C ASP A 107 -6.11 -15.66 12.67
N GLY A 108 -5.35 -14.81 12.00
CA GLY A 108 -5.80 -13.60 11.32
C GLY A 108 -4.77 -13.09 10.33
N ALA A 109 -5.19 -12.19 9.43
CA ALA A 109 -4.30 -11.48 8.50
C ALA A 109 -4.94 -10.20 8.01
N ILE A 110 -4.12 -9.20 7.64
CA ILE A 110 -4.62 -8.08 6.88
C ILE A 110 -4.74 -8.49 5.41
N ILE A 111 -5.91 -8.27 4.84
CA ILE A 111 -6.24 -8.68 3.47
C ILE A 111 -6.86 -7.50 2.73
N GLN A 112 -6.38 -7.27 1.51
CA GLN A 112 -6.90 -6.23 0.63
C GLN A 112 -8.06 -6.76 -0.24
N PRO A 113 -8.93 -5.88 -0.77
CA PRO A 113 -9.89 -6.24 -1.78
C PRO A 113 -9.21 -6.80 -3.05
N PRO A 114 -9.86 -7.72 -3.77
CA PRO A 114 -11.13 -8.37 -3.45
C PRO A 114 -10.98 -9.57 -2.51
N TYR A 115 -9.77 -9.92 -2.14
CA TYR A 115 -9.45 -11.18 -1.47
C TYR A 115 -10.10 -11.36 -0.09
N TYR A 116 -10.36 -10.27 0.66
CA TYR A 116 -11.05 -10.39 1.95
C TYR A 116 -12.49 -10.93 1.79
N LEU A 117 -13.17 -10.65 0.66
CA LEU A 117 -14.50 -11.19 0.40
C LEU A 117 -14.46 -12.72 0.29
N LYS A 118 -13.40 -13.27 -0.33
CA LYS A 118 -13.18 -14.73 -0.40
C LYS A 118 -12.99 -15.33 0.99
N ALA A 119 -12.22 -14.66 1.86
CA ALA A 119 -12.04 -15.12 3.23
C ALA A 119 -13.37 -15.10 4.01
N VAL A 120 -14.16 -14.03 3.90
CA VAL A 120 -15.48 -13.92 4.54
C VAL A 120 -16.43 -15.01 4.06
N ALA A 121 -16.42 -15.33 2.76
CA ALA A 121 -17.24 -16.42 2.18
C ALA A 121 -16.88 -17.81 2.75
N THR A 122 -15.69 -17.97 3.34
CA THR A 122 -15.28 -19.22 4.02
C THR A 122 -15.53 -19.20 5.54
N GLY A 123 -16.31 -18.26 6.05
CA GLY A 123 -16.68 -18.14 7.45
C GLY A 123 -15.75 -17.30 8.32
N MET A 124 -14.73 -16.68 7.72
CA MET A 124 -13.91 -15.68 8.42
C MET A 124 -14.69 -14.37 8.52
N HIS A 125 -14.33 -13.47 9.45
CA HIS A 125 -14.96 -12.16 9.55
C HIS A 125 -13.95 -11.01 9.62
N VAL A 126 -14.42 -9.83 9.28
CA VAL A 126 -13.64 -8.60 9.37
C VAL A 126 -13.69 -8.09 10.81
N LEU A 127 -12.58 -8.16 11.53
CA LEU A 127 -12.48 -7.60 12.88
C LEU A 127 -12.24 -6.09 12.84
N VAL A 128 -11.43 -5.61 11.91
CA VAL A 128 -11.11 -4.19 11.75
C VAL A 128 -11.07 -3.82 10.27
N ASN A 129 -11.75 -2.73 9.92
CA ASN A 129 -11.64 -2.09 8.62
C ASN A 129 -10.68 -0.90 8.72
N MET A 130 -9.46 -1.04 8.19
CA MET A 130 -8.47 0.02 8.24
C MET A 130 -8.86 1.25 7.41
N GLN A 131 -9.80 1.13 6.48
CA GLN A 131 -10.31 2.24 5.68
C GLN A 131 -11.10 3.25 6.51
N GLU A 132 -11.70 2.80 7.61
CA GLU A 132 -12.47 3.62 8.53
C GLU A 132 -11.60 4.30 9.59
N MET A 133 -10.31 3.93 9.63
CA MET A 133 -9.35 4.59 10.51
C MET A 133 -8.88 5.90 9.87
N ASP A 134 -8.82 6.96 10.64
CA ASP A 134 -8.18 8.22 10.21
C ASP A 134 -6.66 8.05 10.24
N LEU A 135 -6.14 7.39 9.21
CA LEU A 135 -4.75 6.98 9.12
C LEU A 135 -4.17 7.32 7.75
N ALA A 136 -3.36 8.35 7.70
CA ALA A 136 -2.52 8.63 6.53
C ALA A 136 -1.31 7.68 6.55
N VAL A 137 -1.14 6.90 5.48
CA VAL A 137 0.04 6.04 5.30
C VAL A 137 0.46 6.08 3.85
N GLN A 138 1.72 6.41 3.58
CA GLN A 138 2.26 6.29 2.24
C GLN A 138 2.41 4.81 1.88
N GLN A 139 1.42 4.25 1.19
CA GLN A 139 1.46 2.84 0.82
C GLN A 139 2.35 2.59 -0.39
N THR A 140 1.82 2.71 -1.58
CA THR A 140 2.56 2.39 -2.80
C THR A 140 2.70 3.61 -3.69
N GLY A 141 3.84 3.69 -4.37
CA GLY A 141 4.11 4.76 -5.33
C GLY A 141 5.16 4.36 -6.35
N LEU A 142 5.33 5.21 -7.36
CA LEU A 142 6.42 5.11 -8.33
C LEU A 142 7.67 5.69 -7.72
N ASN A 143 8.72 4.89 -7.68
CA ASN A 143 9.99 5.22 -7.05
C ASN A 143 11.15 5.12 -8.04
N THR A 144 12.19 5.91 -7.78
CA THR A 144 13.47 5.87 -8.50
C THR A 144 14.61 6.36 -7.60
N THR A 145 15.82 6.51 -8.14
CA THR A 145 16.96 7.12 -7.43
C THR A 145 17.14 8.57 -7.85
N GLN A 146 17.63 9.43 -6.95
CA GLN A 146 17.99 10.82 -7.29
C GLN A 146 19.05 10.86 -8.39
N LYS A 147 20.00 9.91 -8.36
CA LYS A 147 21.02 9.75 -9.41
C LYS A 147 20.41 9.47 -10.79
N PHE A 148 19.35 8.65 -10.86
CA PHE A 148 18.66 8.38 -12.13
C PHE A 148 17.92 9.62 -12.61
N ILE A 149 17.22 10.34 -11.72
CA ILE A 149 16.54 11.60 -12.05
C ILE A 149 17.51 12.60 -12.65
N ALA A 150 18.68 12.80 -12.01
CA ALA A 150 19.67 13.77 -12.47
C ALA A 150 20.20 13.49 -13.88
N LYS A 151 20.26 12.20 -14.29
CA LYS A 151 20.77 11.80 -15.60
C LYS A 151 19.68 11.67 -16.67
N ASN A 152 18.42 11.46 -16.27
CA ASN A 152 17.35 11.05 -17.17
C ASN A 152 16.05 11.82 -16.92
N HIS A 153 16.15 13.14 -16.70
CA HIS A 153 15.04 14.01 -16.33
C HIS A 153 13.82 13.84 -17.25
N ASP A 154 14.02 13.83 -18.58
CA ASP A 154 12.93 13.68 -19.54
C ASP A 154 12.25 12.30 -19.49
N VAL A 155 13.03 11.24 -19.22
CA VAL A 155 12.47 9.88 -19.06
C VAL A 155 11.57 9.85 -17.83
N VAL A 156 12.03 10.41 -16.72
CA VAL A 156 11.27 10.49 -15.46
C VAL A 156 10.00 11.32 -15.65
N ARG A 157 10.10 12.47 -16.29
CA ARG A 157 8.95 13.33 -16.60
C ARG A 157 7.89 12.60 -17.41
N ARG A 158 8.29 11.90 -18.47
CA ARG A 158 7.35 11.09 -19.28
C ARG A 158 6.76 9.93 -18.49
N ALA A 159 7.52 9.27 -17.64
CA ALA A 159 7.00 8.19 -16.77
C ALA A 159 5.94 8.71 -15.81
N VAL A 160 6.19 9.83 -15.11
CA VAL A 160 5.21 10.46 -14.23
C VAL A 160 3.95 10.87 -15.01
N LYS A 161 4.12 11.50 -16.17
CA LYS A 161 3.01 11.87 -17.05
C LYS A 161 2.16 10.65 -17.45
N SER A 162 2.80 9.56 -17.88
CA SER A 162 2.10 8.32 -18.27
C SER A 162 1.32 7.69 -17.11
N VAL A 163 1.85 7.78 -15.88
CA VAL A 163 1.12 7.33 -14.69
C VAL A 163 -0.13 8.17 -14.45
N ILE A 164 -0.03 9.49 -14.57
CA ILE A 164 -1.16 10.41 -14.38
C ILE A 164 -2.24 10.17 -15.46
N GLU A 165 -1.84 10.00 -16.71
CA GLU A 165 -2.75 9.63 -17.81
C GLU A 165 -3.41 8.27 -17.57
N GLY A 166 -2.66 7.29 -17.08
CA GLY A 166 -3.19 5.98 -16.68
C GLY A 166 -4.22 6.06 -15.56
N ILE A 167 -4.00 6.91 -14.57
CA ILE A 167 -4.97 7.20 -13.51
C ILE A 167 -6.24 7.85 -14.09
N HIS A 168 -6.09 8.84 -14.98
CA HIS A 168 -7.21 9.45 -15.66
C HIS A 168 -8.03 8.42 -16.43
N LEU A 169 -7.40 7.57 -17.24
CA LEU A 169 -8.08 6.50 -17.98
C LEU A 169 -8.79 5.52 -17.04
N MET A 170 -8.15 5.11 -15.95
CA MET A 170 -8.75 4.23 -14.95
C MET A 170 -10.02 4.85 -14.37
N ARG A 171 -10.03 6.14 -14.09
CA ARG A 171 -11.15 6.85 -13.46
C ARG A 171 -12.31 7.15 -14.41
N ASN A 172 -12.02 7.43 -15.69
CA ASN A 172 -12.98 7.94 -16.66
C ASN A 172 -13.37 6.94 -17.75
N ASN A 173 -12.70 5.78 -17.80
CA ASN A 173 -13.07 4.68 -18.72
C ASN A 173 -13.29 3.38 -17.93
N PRO A 174 -14.47 3.19 -17.30
CA PRO A 174 -14.78 2.02 -16.50
C PRO A 174 -14.61 0.70 -17.25
N ALA A 175 -14.98 0.67 -18.53
CA ALA A 175 -14.87 -0.54 -19.35
C ALA A 175 -13.42 -0.99 -19.53
N LEU A 176 -12.52 -0.05 -19.84
CA LEU A 176 -11.09 -0.31 -19.96
C LEU A 176 -10.48 -0.74 -18.61
N ALA A 177 -10.82 0.00 -17.55
CA ALA A 177 -10.32 -0.27 -16.20
C ALA A 177 -10.76 -1.67 -15.71
N LYS A 178 -12.03 -2.01 -15.83
CA LYS A 178 -12.57 -3.33 -15.45
C LYS A 178 -11.94 -4.46 -16.26
N ARG A 179 -11.76 -4.28 -17.58
CA ARG A 179 -11.06 -5.26 -18.42
C ARG A 179 -9.62 -5.50 -17.96
N ALA A 180 -8.90 -4.43 -17.59
CA ALA A 180 -7.52 -4.55 -17.07
C ALA A 180 -7.49 -5.25 -15.71
N LEU A 181 -8.41 -4.91 -14.80
CA LEU A 181 -8.55 -5.53 -13.48
C LEU A 181 -8.89 -7.03 -13.60
N SER A 182 -9.90 -7.38 -14.42
CA SER A 182 -10.29 -8.76 -14.65
C SER A 182 -9.10 -9.59 -15.15
N LYS A 183 -8.37 -9.08 -16.14
CA LYS A 183 -7.20 -9.78 -16.70
C LYS A 183 -6.06 -9.93 -15.70
N ARG A 184 -5.76 -8.91 -14.91
CA ARG A 184 -4.59 -8.88 -14.01
C ARG A 184 -4.85 -9.56 -12.67
N MET A 185 -6.06 -9.40 -12.13
CA MET A 185 -6.46 -9.97 -10.83
C MET A 185 -7.25 -11.26 -10.98
N GLN A 186 -7.51 -11.71 -12.23
CA GLN A 186 -8.28 -12.91 -12.55
C GLN A 186 -9.68 -12.91 -11.90
N ILE A 187 -10.30 -11.73 -11.82
CA ILE A 187 -11.66 -11.57 -11.31
C ILE A 187 -12.63 -11.95 -12.45
N LYS A 188 -13.47 -12.94 -12.21
CA LYS A 188 -14.46 -13.45 -13.17
C LYS A 188 -15.87 -12.93 -12.89
N GLU A 189 -16.20 -12.75 -11.62
CA GLU A 189 -17.53 -12.30 -11.18
C GLU A 189 -17.69 -10.81 -11.40
N GLU A 190 -18.74 -10.41 -12.13
CA GLU A 190 -18.97 -9.01 -12.53
C GLU A 190 -19.18 -8.10 -11.32
N LYS A 191 -19.90 -8.58 -10.30
CA LYS A 191 -20.09 -7.82 -9.05
C LYS A 191 -18.78 -7.58 -8.31
N GLU A 192 -17.94 -8.62 -8.15
CA GLU A 192 -16.62 -8.50 -7.52
C GLU A 192 -15.74 -7.51 -8.31
N LEU A 193 -15.85 -7.53 -9.63
CA LEU A 193 -15.12 -6.62 -10.52
C LEU A 193 -15.57 -5.18 -10.37
N GLU A 194 -16.89 -4.94 -10.35
CA GLU A 194 -17.46 -3.61 -10.12
C GLU A 194 -17.08 -3.06 -8.75
N ASP A 195 -17.27 -3.85 -7.70
CA ASP A 195 -16.93 -3.45 -6.32
C ASP A 195 -15.44 -3.10 -6.19
N THR A 196 -14.56 -3.90 -6.82
CA THR A 196 -13.12 -3.66 -6.86
C THR A 196 -12.78 -2.37 -7.62
N TYR A 197 -13.42 -2.14 -8.76
CA TYR A 197 -13.23 -0.93 -9.55
C TYR A 197 -13.64 0.33 -8.77
N GLN A 198 -14.84 0.33 -8.19
CA GLN A 198 -15.35 1.48 -7.42
C GLN A 198 -14.45 1.79 -6.21
N LEU A 199 -13.99 0.76 -5.54
CA LEU A 199 -13.07 0.91 -4.43
C LEU A 199 -11.75 1.58 -4.89
N LEU A 200 -11.10 1.05 -5.92
CA LEU A 200 -9.85 1.63 -6.44
C LEU A 200 -10.06 3.07 -6.90
N LYS A 201 -11.16 3.33 -7.59
CA LYS A 201 -11.53 4.69 -8.03
C LYS A 201 -11.69 5.66 -6.86
N SER A 202 -12.18 5.20 -5.70
CA SER A 202 -12.32 6.04 -4.50
C SER A 202 -10.98 6.38 -3.83
N PHE A 203 -9.99 5.53 -3.97
CA PHE A 203 -8.68 5.66 -3.30
C PHE A 203 -7.61 6.33 -4.16
N VAL A 204 -7.55 5.98 -5.45
CA VAL A 204 -6.56 6.56 -6.35
C VAL A 204 -6.95 7.98 -6.73
N GLN A 205 -6.17 8.94 -6.26
CA GLN A 205 -6.48 10.36 -6.46
C GLN A 205 -6.14 10.84 -7.88
N PRO A 206 -6.91 11.80 -8.44
CA PRO A 206 -6.59 12.44 -9.71
C PRO A 206 -5.20 13.09 -9.73
N LYS A 207 -4.82 13.71 -8.62
CA LYS A 207 -3.50 14.31 -8.39
C LYS A 207 -2.75 13.42 -7.40
N PRO A 208 -1.94 12.46 -7.88
CA PRO A 208 -1.38 11.39 -7.06
C PRO A 208 -0.09 11.83 -6.36
N TYR A 209 -0.18 12.87 -5.52
CA TYR A 209 0.94 13.35 -4.71
C TYR A 209 1.33 12.35 -3.62
N PRO A 210 2.62 12.09 -3.40
CA PRO A 210 3.08 11.45 -2.18
C PRO A 210 2.67 12.24 -0.93
N THR A 211 2.29 11.54 0.13
CA THR A 211 1.87 12.18 1.38
C THR A 211 3.01 12.25 2.39
N LEU A 212 3.37 13.48 2.81
CA LEU A 212 4.38 13.68 3.84
C LEU A 212 3.90 13.17 5.22
N GLU A 213 2.61 13.33 5.51
CA GLU A 213 2.00 12.81 6.72
C GLU A 213 2.06 11.28 6.78
N GLY A 214 1.78 10.62 5.63
CA GLY A 214 1.90 9.17 5.52
C GLY A 214 3.33 8.67 5.76
N PHE A 215 4.35 9.42 5.38
CA PHE A 215 5.73 9.10 5.71
C PHE A 215 6.03 9.32 7.19
N LYS A 216 5.49 10.37 7.84
CA LYS A 216 5.62 10.55 9.30
C LYS A 216 5.06 9.35 10.06
N THR A 217 3.87 8.87 9.69
CA THR A 217 3.28 7.67 10.28
C THR A 217 4.22 6.45 10.17
N ILE A 218 4.90 6.29 9.02
CA ILE A 218 5.89 5.23 8.81
C ILE A 218 7.11 5.42 9.73
N PHE A 219 7.62 6.65 9.85
CA PHE A 219 8.77 6.94 10.71
C PHE A 219 8.45 6.73 12.19
N ASP A 220 7.26 7.13 12.65
CA ASP A 220 6.80 6.89 14.02
C ASP A 220 6.80 5.40 14.35
N ASP A 221 6.32 4.56 13.45
CA ASP A 221 6.36 3.10 13.63
C ASP A 221 7.79 2.55 13.56
N LEU A 222 8.58 2.94 12.56
CA LEU A 222 9.96 2.49 12.38
C LEU A 222 10.86 2.94 13.53
N SER A 223 10.62 4.10 14.13
CA SER A 223 11.44 4.68 15.20
C SER A 223 11.52 3.80 16.47
N LYS A 224 10.56 2.90 16.62
CA LYS A 224 10.54 1.91 17.71
C LYS A 224 11.66 0.88 17.57
N ARG A 225 12.11 0.63 16.33
CA ARG A 225 13.11 -0.40 16.00
C ARG A 225 14.39 0.18 15.35
N VAL A 226 14.25 1.33 14.66
CA VAL A 226 15.33 2.01 13.92
C VAL A 226 15.46 3.43 14.45
N PRO A 227 16.38 3.74 15.36
CA PRO A 227 16.50 5.06 16.00
C PRO A 227 16.64 6.22 15.00
N ALA A 228 17.31 6.01 13.86
CA ALA A 228 17.48 7.02 12.81
C ALA A 228 16.14 7.52 12.22
N ALA A 229 15.05 6.76 12.32
CA ALA A 229 13.74 7.17 11.85
C ALA A 229 13.16 8.35 12.66
N LYS A 230 13.59 8.56 13.91
CA LYS A 230 13.13 9.70 14.74
C LYS A 230 13.48 11.06 14.18
N SER A 231 14.62 11.16 13.47
CA SER A 231 15.09 12.41 12.87
C SER A 231 14.83 12.47 11.36
N ALA A 232 14.13 11.50 10.79
CA ALA A 232 13.86 11.45 9.36
C ALA A 232 12.89 12.57 8.94
N ASN A 233 13.26 13.31 7.88
CA ASN A 233 12.40 14.33 7.30
C ASN A 233 11.68 13.78 6.07
N ALA A 234 10.36 13.73 6.10
CA ALA A 234 9.53 13.17 5.03
C ALA A 234 9.81 13.81 3.65
N LYS A 235 10.22 15.07 3.61
CA LYS A 235 10.57 15.77 2.36
C LYS A 235 11.76 15.14 1.64
N ASP A 236 12.67 14.51 2.35
CA ASP A 236 13.84 13.87 1.75
C ASP A 236 13.52 12.55 1.05
N TYR A 237 12.30 12.01 1.28
CA TYR A 237 11.83 10.72 0.76
C TYR A 237 10.98 10.85 -0.50
N VAL A 238 10.72 12.09 -0.94
CA VAL A 238 9.85 12.37 -2.10
C VAL A 238 10.54 13.33 -3.07
N ASP A 239 10.21 13.21 -4.36
CA ASP A 239 10.53 14.19 -5.37
C ASP A 239 9.26 14.53 -6.16
N MET A 240 8.59 15.59 -5.76
CA MET A 240 7.29 15.97 -6.32
C MET A 240 7.39 16.93 -7.51
N ARG A 241 8.59 17.35 -7.93
CA ARG A 241 8.79 18.39 -8.96
C ARG A 241 8.05 18.08 -10.26
N PHE A 242 8.06 16.82 -10.68
CA PHE A 242 7.43 16.39 -11.94
C PHE A 242 5.89 16.44 -11.89
N ILE A 243 5.28 16.00 -10.79
CA ILE A 243 3.83 16.10 -10.62
C ILE A 243 3.41 17.55 -10.40
N GLU A 244 4.19 18.34 -9.68
CA GLU A 244 3.92 19.78 -9.48
C GLU A 244 3.97 20.55 -10.79
N GLU A 245 4.92 20.26 -11.69
CA GLU A 245 5.00 20.88 -13.01
C GLU A 245 3.73 20.61 -13.81
N LEU A 246 3.28 19.33 -13.86
CA LEU A 246 2.08 18.94 -14.59
C LEU A 246 0.80 19.51 -13.96
N ASP A 247 0.77 19.65 -12.64
CA ASP A 247 -0.37 20.25 -11.93
C ASP A 247 -0.43 21.76 -12.16
N LYS A 248 0.68 22.48 -11.93
CA LYS A 248 0.78 23.95 -12.11
C LYS A 248 0.54 24.39 -13.56
N SER A 249 0.89 23.57 -14.54
CA SER A 249 0.59 23.84 -15.96
C SER A 249 -0.89 23.69 -16.31
N GLY A 250 -1.74 23.21 -15.39
CA GLY A 250 -3.14 22.90 -15.64
C GLY A 250 -3.36 21.61 -16.44
N TYR A 251 -2.30 20.86 -16.75
CA TYR A 251 -2.38 19.62 -17.54
C TYR A 251 -3.30 18.58 -16.88
N ILE A 252 -3.14 18.35 -15.56
CA ILE A 252 -3.96 17.38 -14.83
C ILE A 252 -5.41 17.80 -14.81
N ASP A 253 -5.71 19.05 -14.43
CA ASP A 253 -7.08 19.56 -14.36
C ASP A 253 -7.76 19.58 -15.75
N GLY A 254 -6.99 19.85 -16.81
CA GLY A 254 -7.48 19.83 -18.18
C GLY A 254 -8.04 18.48 -18.62
N MET A 255 -7.48 17.37 -18.14
CA MET A 255 -7.98 16.02 -18.44
C MET A 255 -9.35 15.73 -17.81
N TYR A 256 -9.73 16.41 -16.72
CA TYR A 256 -10.98 16.18 -15.99
C TYR A 256 -12.09 17.20 -16.32
N ARG A 257 -11.83 18.15 -17.22
CA ARG A 257 -12.81 19.18 -17.63
C ARG A 257 -13.64 18.77 -18.85
N GLN A 258 -13.42 17.56 -19.40
CA GLN A 258 -14.15 17.06 -20.58
C GLN A 258 -15.37 16.24 -20.18
#